data_406a3dc24f636e933d085ab545843825
#
_entry.id   406a3dc24f636e933d085ab545843825
#
_cell.length_a   1.000
_cell.length_b   1.000
_cell.length_c   1.000
_cell.angle_alpha   90.00
_cell.angle_beta   90.00
_cell.angle_gamma   90.00
#
_symmetry.space_group_name_H-M   'P 1'
#
loop_
_entity.id
_entity.type
_entity.pdbx_description
1 polymer ?
#
loop_
_entity_poly.entity_id
_entity_poly.type
_entity_poly.pdbx_seq_one_letter_code
_entity_poly.pdbx_strand_id
1 'polypeptide(L)'
;MNHPKVDFATFVHTGDAPKLHKPGQLSLQVNSNNYRFDQVIIVYQRCSPSDYPPLEDIGLPVMTQSILDEDMIDNTLKMYGIDPFKTQYESDTDKVHRWRYHVVNHLFALAYSISDFIVFADADCWMVEQPNNQSWVEVGIKLLLNNRDIFIVSPNDGERERRTLRMSQQMFLARTEEFRYADFGQPGWDGNVHVPGGPFPEYWALLEGRMELYCKMVDKYRYVLGPEYRYWHFNKTTQDGHWELDRSKY
;
A
#
# COMPACT_ATOMS: atom_id res chain seq x y z
N MET A 1 -23.61 -13.01 11.75
CA MET A 1 -22.76 -12.85 10.54
C MET A 1 -21.32 -12.87 11.02
N ASN A 2 -20.47 -13.68 10.41
CA ASN A 2 -19.04 -13.64 10.76
C ASN A 2 -18.49 -12.27 10.39
N HIS A 3 -17.72 -11.67 11.28
CA HIS A 3 -16.99 -10.43 10.99
C HIS A 3 -16.00 -10.73 9.87
N PRO A 4 -15.93 -9.92 8.80
CA PRO A 4 -14.94 -10.14 7.76
C PRO A 4 -13.53 -10.04 8.34
N LYS A 5 -12.66 -10.92 7.91
CA LYS A 5 -11.24 -10.91 8.32
C LYS A 5 -10.49 -9.84 7.57
N VAL A 6 -9.59 -9.16 8.26
CA VAL A 6 -8.78 -8.07 7.68
C VAL A 6 -7.35 -8.18 8.15
N ASP A 7 -6.43 -8.26 7.20
CA ASP A 7 -5.00 -8.19 7.46
C ASP A 7 -4.49 -6.76 7.26
N PHE A 8 -3.43 -6.42 8.00
CA PHE A 8 -2.68 -5.18 7.82
C PHE A 8 -1.31 -5.50 7.24
N ALA A 9 -0.95 -4.90 6.13
CA ALA A 9 0.35 -5.09 5.49
C ALA A 9 1.14 -3.79 5.47
N THR A 10 2.39 -3.84 5.89
CA THR A 10 3.32 -2.72 5.82
C THR A 10 4.67 -3.14 5.23
N PHE A 11 5.40 -2.17 4.69
CA PHE A 11 6.61 -2.42 3.92
C PHE A 11 7.74 -1.57 4.45
N VAL A 12 8.90 -2.19 4.62
CA VAL A 12 10.10 -1.52 5.10
C VAL A 12 11.29 -1.84 4.20
N HIS A 13 12.09 -0.85 3.92
CA HIS A 13 13.41 -1.00 3.34
C HIS A 13 14.48 -0.64 4.37
N THR A 14 15.74 -0.81 4.05
CA THR A 14 16.88 -0.54 4.94
C THR A 14 16.85 0.84 5.63
N GLY A 15 16.24 1.85 5.00
CA GLY A 15 16.12 3.20 5.55
C GLY A 15 14.96 3.38 6.54
N ASP A 16 13.90 2.58 6.42
CA ASP A 16 12.70 2.70 7.25
C ASP A 16 12.60 1.63 8.33
N ALA A 17 13.21 0.46 8.12
CA ALA A 17 13.21 -0.61 9.08
C ALA A 17 13.67 -0.17 10.49
N PRO A 18 14.75 0.64 10.66
CA PRO A 18 15.13 1.15 11.97
C PRO A 18 14.05 2.01 12.64
N LYS A 19 13.17 2.63 11.85
CA LYS A 19 12.07 3.44 12.40
C LYS A 19 10.95 2.55 12.91
N LEU A 20 10.55 1.53 12.13
CA LEU A 20 9.50 0.59 12.52
C LEU A 20 9.86 -0.19 13.79
N HIS A 21 11.15 -0.48 13.99
CA HIS A 21 11.64 -1.18 15.18
C HIS A 21 11.80 -0.28 16.42
N LYS A 22 11.48 1.02 16.34
CA LYS A 22 11.43 1.87 17.52
C LYS A 22 10.19 1.53 18.36
N PRO A 23 10.32 1.51 19.71
CA PRO A 23 9.19 1.29 20.58
C PRO A 23 8.02 2.25 20.28
N GLY A 24 6.81 1.72 20.22
CA GLY A 24 5.59 2.48 19.94
C GLY A 24 5.32 2.75 18.45
N GLN A 25 6.25 2.47 17.55
CA GLN A 25 6.06 2.84 16.13
C GLN A 25 5.11 1.88 15.40
N LEU A 26 5.28 0.58 15.58
CA LEU A 26 4.38 -0.42 14.99
C LEU A 26 2.97 -0.31 15.63
N SER A 27 2.90 -0.14 16.95
CA SER A 27 1.64 0.12 17.65
C SER A 27 0.95 1.37 17.13
N LEU A 28 1.67 2.47 16.91
CA LEU A 28 1.11 3.69 16.35
C LEU A 28 0.52 3.43 14.97
N GLN A 29 1.28 2.78 14.10
CA GLN A 29 0.84 2.51 12.73
C GLN A 29 -0.42 1.64 12.69
N VAL A 30 -0.45 0.57 13.47
CA VAL A 30 -1.56 -0.39 13.48
C VAL A 30 -2.78 0.17 14.23
N ASN A 31 -2.57 0.67 15.46
CA ASN A 31 -3.67 1.10 16.35
C ASN A 31 -4.31 2.41 15.91
N SER A 32 -3.58 3.29 15.19
CA SER A 32 -4.15 4.53 14.66
C SER A 32 -5.33 4.31 13.71
N ASN A 33 -5.46 3.10 13.14
CA ASN A 33 -6.60 2.76 12.29
C ASN A 33 -7.91 2.56 13.07
N ASN A 34 -7.85 2.52 14.40
CA ASN A 34 -9.00 2.23 15.26
C ASN A 34 -9.78 0.97 14.81
N TYR A 35 -9.02 -0.05 14.42
CA TYR A 35 -9.53 -1.33 13.92
C TYR A 35 -8.69 -2.48 14.45
N ARG A 36 -9.34 -3.59 14.78
CA ARG A 36 -8.65 -4.81 15.19
C ARG A 36 -8.41 -5.71 13.99
N PHE A 37 -7.18 -5.78 13.55
CA PHE A 37 -6.75 -6.66 12.47
C PHE A 37 -6.61 -8.12 12.94
N ASP A 38 -6.72 -9.06 12.01
CA ASP A 38 -6.52 -10.50 12.29
C ASP A 38 -5.02 -10.84 12.36
N GLN A 39 -4.20 -10.22 11.51
CA GLN A 39 -2.74 -10.29 11.56
C GLN A 39 -2.10 -9.05 10.95
N VAL A 40 -0.81 -8.88 11.25
CA VAL A 40 0.06 -7.88 10.62
C VAL A 40 1.10 -8.60 9.77
N ILE A 41 1.26 -8.19 8.50
CA ILE A 41 2.25 -8.70 7.57
C ILE A 41 3.28 -7.59 7.33
N ILE A 42 4.54 -7.86 7.66
CA ILE A 42 5.64 -6.90 7.44
C ILE A 42 6.57 -7.48 6.38
N VAL A 43 6.70 -6.78 5.26
CA VAL A 43 7.61 -7.16 4.19
C VAL A 43 8.88 -6.33 4.27
N TYR A 44 10.00 -6.98 4.51
CA TYR A 44 11.33 -6.40 4.54
C TYR A 44 11.93 -6.48 3.15
N GLN A 45 12.39 -5.35 2.64
CA GLN A 45 12.99 -5.25 1.33
C GLN A 45 14.49 -5.00 1.43
N ARG A 46 15.29 -5.92 0.89
CA ARG A 46 16.77 -5.89 0.94
C ARG A 46 17.34 -5.81 2.36
N CYS A 47 16.59 -6.26 3.34
CA CYS A 47 17.01 -6.39 4.72
C CYS A 47 16.23 -7.52 5.41
N SER A 48 16.71 -7.93 6.57
CA SER A 48 16.07 -8.97 7.37
C SER A 48 15.58 -8.41 8.70
N PRO A 49 14.46 -8.89 9.26
CA PRO A 49 14.06 -8.52 10.61
C PRO A 49 15.14 -8.83 11.66
N SER A 50 16.00 -9.83 11.42
CA SER A 50 17.13 -10.17 12.30
C SER A 50 18.24 -9.11 12.35
N ASP A 51 18.25 -8.16 11.41
CA ASP A 51 19.25 -7.08 11.36
C ASP A 51 18.91 -5.94 12.35
N TYR A 52 17.74 -6.02 13.00
CA TYR A 52 17.21 -4.96 13.86
C TYR A 52 16.79 -5.50 15.24
N PRO A 53 16.60 -4.63 16.25
CA PRO A 53 16.02 -5.05 17.52
C PRO A 53 14.67 -5.76 17.33
N PRO A 54 14.24 -6.62 18.24
CA PRO A 54 12.93 -7.26 18.16
C PRO A 54 11.81 -6.23 18.00
N LEU A 55 10.81 -6.57 17.17
CA LEU A 55 9.58 -5.79 17.08
C LEU A 55 8.86 -5.77 18.44
N GLU A 56 8.18 -4.69 18.72
CA GLU A 56 7.30 -4.63 19.87
C GLU A 56 6.14 -5.62 19.78
N ASP A 57 5.72 -6.15 20.93
CA ASP A 57 4.50 -6.96 21.01
C ASP A 57 3.28 -6.05 20.98
N ILE A 58 2.48 -6.16 19.94
CA ILE A 58 1.24 -5.38 19.74
C ILE A 58 -0.02 -6.19 20.06
N GLY A 59 0.14 -7.39 20.64
CA GLY A 59 -0.99 -8.27 20.97
C GLY A 59 -1.73 -8.87 19.78
N LEU A 60 -1.13 -8.85 18.57
CA LEU A 60 -1.64 -9.44 17.34
C LEU A 60 -0.58 -10.36 16.74
N PRO A 61 -0.99 -11.38 15.95
CA PRO A 61 -0.05 -12.16 15.15
C PRO A 61 0.72 -11.25 14.18
N VAL A 62 2.03 -11.28 14.23
CA VAL A 62 2.92 -10.55 13.32
C VAL A 62 3.69 -11.56 12.47
N MET A 63 3.50 -11.49 11.16
CA MET A 63 4.24 -12.26 10.18
C MET A 63 5.28 -11.36 9.53
N THR A 64 6.54 -11.75 9.56
CA THR A 64 7.63 -11.05 8.88
C THR A 64 8.13 -11.85 7.69
N GLN A 65 8.33 -11.19 6.57
CA GLN A 65 8.83 -11.78 5.34
C GLN A 65 9.91 -10.88 4.74
N SER A 66 10.88 -11.45 4.06
CA SER A 66 11.98 -10.69 3.46
C SER A 66 12.08 -10.98 1.97
N ILE A 67 12.26 -9.92 1.19
CA ILE A 67 12.63 -9.99 -0.23
C ILE A 67 14.11 -9.60 -0.31
N LEU A 68 14.98 -10.59 -0.47
CA LEU A 68 16.42 -10.42 -0.31
C LEU A 68 17.16 -10.25 -1.64
N ASP A 69 16.64 -10.84 -2.71
CA ASP A 69 17.33 -10.88 -4.00
C ASP A 69 16.39 -10.60 -5.20
N GLU A 70 17.01 -10.40 -6.35
CA GLU A 70 16.31 -10.08 -7.60
C GLU A 70 15.48 -11.26 -8.12
N ASP A 71 15.88 -12.49 -7.85
CA ASP A 71 15.14 -13.68 -8.29
C ASP A 71 13.78 -13.77 -7.57
N MET A 72 13.72 -13.45 -6.28
CA MET A 72 12.46 -13.35 -5.52
C MET A 72 11.55 -12.28 -6.10
N ILE A 73 12.11 -11.13 -6.50
CA ILE A 73 11.37 -10.04 -7.12
C ILE A 73 10.78 -10.49 -8.46
N ASP A 74 11.62 -11.04 -9.33
CA ASP A 74 11.22 -11.49 -10.66
C ASP A 74 10.17 -12.60 -10.60
N ASN A 75 10.34 -13.56 -9.69
CA ASN A 75 9.39 -14.63 -9.50
C ASN A 75 8.04 -14.10 -8.99
N THR A 76 8.05 -13.16 -8.05
CA THR A 76 6.82 -12.53 -7.56
C THR A 76 6.10 -11.79 -8.68
N LEU A 77 6.80 -10.98 -9.47
CA LEU A 77 6.22 -10.26 -10.60
C LEU A 77 5.60 -11.21 -11.62
N LYS A 78 6.32 -12.28 -11.98
CA LYS A 78 5.84 -13.31 -12.92
C LYS A 78 4.58 -14.02 -12.42
N MET A 79 4.46 -14.28 -11.11
CA MET A 79 3.25 -14.89 -10.53
C MET A 79 1.99 -14.03 -10.78
N TYR A 80 2.14 -12.72 -10.91
CA TYR A 80 1.07 -11.77 -11.18
C TYR A 80 1.02 -11.33 -12.66
N GLY A 81 1.64 -12.08 -13.57
CA GLY A 81 1.62 -11.80 -15.00
C GLY A 81 2.43 -10.57 -15.42
N ILE A 82 3.24 -10.01 -14.52
CA ILE A 82 4.06 -8.83 -14.79
C ILE A 82 5.41 -9.29 -15.35
N ASP A 83 5.72 -8.87 -16.56
CA ASP A 83 7.03 -9.11 -17.17
C ASP A 83 8.09 -8.19 -16.53
N PRO A 84 9.07 -8.74 -15.77
CA PRO A 84 10.09 -7.92 -15.11
C PRO A 84 10.93 -7.10 -16.09
N PHE A 85 11.09 -7.57 -17.32
CA PHE A 85 11.94 -6.93 -18.33
C PHE A 85 11.21 -5.83 -19.09
N LYS A 86 9.89 -5.91 -19.24
CA LYS A 86 9.08 -4.86 -19.88
C LYS A 86 8.83 -3.64 -19.01
N THR A 87 9.22 -3.70 -17.75
CA THR A 87 9.23 -2.53 -16.86
C THR A 87 10.48 -1.66 -17.04
N GLN A 88 11.37 -2.01 -17.97
CA GLN A 88 12.59 -1.26 -18.24
C GLN A 88 12.31 -0.08 -19.16
N TYR A 89 12.36 1.11 -18.62
CA TYR A 89 12.64 2.31 -19.41
C TYR A 89 14.15 2.33 -19.70
N GLU A 90 14.53 2.42 -20.98
CA GLU A 90 15.92 2.24 -21.46
C GLU A 90 16.91 3.31 -20.98
N SER A 91 16.50 4.35 -20.26
CA SER A 91 17.34 5.52 -20.03
C SER A 91 18.00 5.65 -18.66
N ASP A 92 17.64 4.82 -17.66
CA ASP A 92 18.22 4.99 -16.31
C ASP A 92 18.09 3.71 -15.46
N THR A 93 19.13 2.88 -15.49
CA THR A 93 19.20 1.59 -14.79
C THR A 93 18.93 1.71 -13.29
N ASP A 94 19.36 2.79 -12.64
CA ASP A 94 19.20 2.99 -11.20
C ASP A 94 17.75 3.30 -10.80
N LYS A 95 17.01 4.01 -11.66
CA LYS A 95 15.60 4.30 -11.40
C LYS A 95 14.73 3.06 -11.58
N VAL A 96 14.95 2.30 -12.63
CA VAL A 96 14.21 1.07 -12.94
C VAL A 96 14.24 0.09 -11.76
N HIS A 97 15.41 -0.10 -11.14
CA HIS A 97 15.52 -0.97 -9.98
C HIS A 97 14.64 -0.53 -8.80
N ARG A 98 14.47 0.76 -8.56
CA ARG A 98 13.63 1.26 -7.45
C ARG A 98 12.15 0.95 -7.66
N TRP A 99 11.64 0.99 -8.88
CA TRP A 99 10.21 0.88 -9.19
C TRP A 99 9.69 -0.55 -9.06
N ARG A 100 10.48 -1.53 -9.46
CA ARG A 100 10.15 -2.95 -9.28
C ARG A 100 9.85 -3.28 -7.81
N TYR A 101 10.57 -2.66 -6.90
CA TYR A 101 10.44 -2.89 -5.46
C TYR A 101 9.10 -2.42 -4.90
N HIS A 102 8.61 -1.27 -5.32
CA HIS A 102 7.33 -0.76 -4.81
C HIS A 102 6.15 -1.65 -5.20
N VAL A 103 6.14 -2.18 -6.41
CA VAL A 103 5.09 -3.11 -6.86
C VAL A 103 5.18 -4.44 -6.12
N VAL A 104 6.38 -4.99 -6.03
CA VAL A 104 6.62 -6.33 -5.48
C VAL A 104 6.19 -6.43 -4.02
N ASN A 105 6.41 -5.41 -3.20
CA ASN A 105 6.07 -5.45 -1.79
C ASN A 105 4.59 -5.76 -1.56
N HIS A 106 3.71 -5.08 -2.27
CA HIS A 106 2.26 -5.29 -2.17
C HIS A 106 1.87 -6.69 -2.65
N LEU A 107 2.39 -7.11 -3.80
CA LEU A 107 2.10 -8.43 -4.36
C LEU A 107 2.64 -9.56 -3.49
N PHE A 108 3.83 -9.36 -2.91
CA PHE A 108 4.43 -10.33 -2.00
C PHE A 108 3.61 -10.49 -0.72
N ALA A 109 3.12 -9.39 -0.13
CA ALA A 109 2.25 -9.44 1.05
C ALA A 109 0.95 -10.20 0.77
N LEU A 110 0.37 -10.06 -0.43
CA LEU A 110 -0.83 -10.80 -0.84
C LEU A 110 -0.64 -12.32 -0.82
N ALA A 111 0.56 -12.82 -1.11
CA ALA A 111 0.84 -14.26 -1.07
C ALA A 111 0.64 -14.86 0.33
N TYR A 112 0.77 -14.04 1.37
CA TYR A 112 0.64 -14.44 2.78
C TYR A 112 -0.68 -14.03 3.42
N SER A 113 -1.48 -13.20 2.78
CA SER A 113 -2.80 -12.84 3.30
C SER A 113 -3.83 -13.90 2.95
N ILE A 114 -4.61 -14.33 3.95
CA ILE A 114 -5.75 -15.26 3.79
C ILE A 114 -7.08 -14.62 4.20
N SER A 115 -7.06 -13.33 4.49
CA SER A 115 -8.22 -12.57 4.96
C SER A 115 -9.09 -12.08 3.79
N ASP A 116 -10.34 -11.71 4.08
CA ASP A 116 -11.29 -11.21 3.07
C ASP A 116 -10.84 -9.85 2.51
N PHE A 117 -10.23 -9.04 3.38
CA PHE A 117 -9.72 -7.71 3.05
C PHE A 117 -8.29 -7.54 3.53
N ILE A 118 -7.59 -6.63 2.90
CA ILE A 118 -6.23 -6.25 3.28
C ILE A 118 -6.09 -4.73 3.27
N VAL A 119 -5.50 -4.18 4.34
CA VAL A 119 -5.02 -2.80 4.40
C VAL A 119 -3.56 -2.80 4.05
N PHE A 120 -3.17 -1.98 3.09
CA PHE A 120 -1.78 -1.68 2.79
C PHE A 120 -1.44 -0.30 3.33
N ALA A 121 -0.28 -0.18 3.95
CA ALA A 121 0.26 1.10 4.40
C ALA A 121 1.79 1.12 4.31
N ASP A 122 2.35 2.21 3.79
CA ASP A 122 3.79 2.44 3.88
C ASP A 122 4.22 2.55 5.36
N ALA A 123 5.45 2.15 5.69
CA ALA A 123 5.92 2.08 7.09
C ALA A 123 5.91 3.41 7.84
N ASP A 124 5.80 4.51 7.12
CA ASP A 124 5.72 5.87 7.63
C ASP A 124 4.33 6.51 7.48
N CYS A 125 3.30 5.68 7.24
CA CYS A 125 1.91 6.09 7.17
C CYS A 125 1.13 5.66 8.43
N TRP A 126 0.37 6.58 9.02
CA TRP A 126 -0.60 6.31 10.09
C TRP A 126 -1.75 7.31 10.08
N MET A 127 -2.89 6.90 10.62
CA MET A 127 -4.05 7.79 10.72
C MET A 127 -3.80 8.90 11.75
N VAL A 128 -4.15 10.13 11.39
CA VAL A 128 -4.08 11.29 12.29
C VAL A 128 -5.44 11.83 12.67
N GLU A 129 -6.44 11.63 11.82
CA GLU A 129 -7.83 12.03 12.09
C GLU A 129 -8.78 10.95 11.58
N GLN A 130 -9.74 10.64 12.42
CA GLN A 130 -10.94 9.89 12.05
C GLN A 130 -12.05 10.20 13.07
N PRO A 131 -13.33 10.14 12.68
CA PRO A 131 -14.43 10.38 13.60
C PRO A 131 -14.39 9.44 14.81
N ASN A 132 -14.77 9.96 15.96
CA ASN A 132 -14.88 9.15 17.18
C ASN A 132 -15.77 7.93 16.92
N ASN A 133 -15.28 6.76 17.31
CA ASN A 133 -15.97 5.47 17.20
C ASN A 133 -16.27 4.97 15.77
N GLN A 134 -15.61 5.51 14.75
CA GLN A 134 -15.79 5.02 13.39
C GLN A 134 -14.45 4.85 12.68
N SER A 135 -13.99 3.61 12.59
CA SER A 135 -12.79 3.28 11.82
C SER A 135 -13.00 3.51 10.33
N TRP A 136 -12.00 4.11 9.68
CA TRP A 136 -11.99 4.22 8.23
C TRP A 136 -12.01 2.84 7.53
N VAL A 137 -11.43 1.83 8.18
CA VAL A 137 -11.42 0.44 7.69
C VAL A 137 -12.85 -0.12 7.66
N GLU A 138 -13.64 0.07 8.74
CA GLU A 138 -15.05 -0.35 8.77
C GLU A 138 -15.90 0.33 7.71
N VAL A 139 -15.68 1.63 7.51
CA VAL A 139 -16.36 2.38 6.44
C VAL A 139 -15.95 1.85 5.07
N GLY A 140 -14.66 1.62 4.87
CA GLY A 140 -14.13 1.06 3.64
C GLY A 140 -14.69 -0.33 3.31
N ILE A 141 -14.76 -1.22 4.30
CA ILE A 141 -15.38 -2.55 4.15
C ILE A 141 -16.83 -2.43 3.70
N LYS A 142 -17.62 -1.57 4.37
CA LYS A 142 -19.02 -1.35 4.00
C LYS A 142 -19.17 -0.85 2.56
N LEU A 143 -18.32 0.08 2.14
CA LEU A 143 -18.28 0.59 0.77
C LEU A 143 -17.94 -0.52 -0.23
N LEU A 144 -16.89 -1.29 0.03
CA LEU A 144 -16.47 -2.39 -0.83
C LEU A 144 -17.53 -3.51 -0.93
N LEU A 145 -18.21 -3.84 0.16
CA LEU A 145 -19.27 -4.85 0.15
C LEU A 145 -20.51 -4.40 -0.64
N ASN A 146 -20.85 -3.11 -0.56
CA ASN A 146 -22.07 -2.56 -1.16
C ASN A 146 -21.87 -2.08 -2.61
N ASN A 147 -20.63 -1.88 -3.06
CA ASN A 147 -20.36 -1.39 -4.42
C ASN A 147 -19.17 -2.13 -5.05
N ARG A 148 -19.48 -2.91 -6.09
CA ARG A 148 -18.50 -3.72 -6.82
C ARG A 148 -17.62 -2.91 -7.77
N ASP A 149 -18.02 -1.67 -8.10
CA ASP A 149 -17.24 -0.80 -8.97
C ASP A 149 -16.10 -0.12 -8.21
N ILE A 150 -16.12 -0.16 -6.87
CA ILE A 150 -14.99 0.29 -6.05
C ILE A 150 -13.92 -0.81 -6.03
N PHE A 151 -12.74 -0.49 -6.53
CA PHE A 151 -11.56 -1.37 -6.49
C PHE A 151 -10.85 -1.28 -5.16
N ILE A 152 -10.52 -0.06 -4.73
CA ILE A 152 -9.88 0.24 -3.44
C ILE A 152 -10.56 1.41 -2.75
N VAL A 153 -10.47 1.45 -1.42
CA VAL A 153 -10.85 2.59 -0.59
C VAL A 153 -9.61 3.12 0.11
N SER A 154 -9.43 4.44 0.11
CA SER A 154 -8.33 5.08 0.85
C SER A 154 -8.84 6.16 1.78
N PRO A 155 -8.13 6.44 2.88
CA PRO A 155 -8.29 7.68 3.61
C PRO A 155 -8.01 8.88 2.70
N ASN A 156 -8.31 10.09 3.19
CA ASN A 156 -8.08 11.31 2.43
C ASN A 156 -6.59 11.65 2.36
N ASP A 157 -6.07 11.74 1.14
CA ASP A 157 -4.70 12.13 0.80
C ASP A 157 -4.62 13.54 0.16
N GLY A 158 -5.69 14.32 0.29
CA GLY A 158 -5.82 15.63 -0.34
C GLY A 158 -6.52 15.57 -1.69
N GLU A 159 -6.92 14.39 -2.18
CA GLU A 159 -7.73 14.27 -3.38
C GLU A 159 -9.10 14.92 -3.18
N ARG A 160 -9.56 15.72 -4.15
CA ARG A 160 -10.82 16.45 -4.07
C ARG A 160 -12.01 15.60 -4.47
N GLU A 161 -11.80 14.67 -5.39
CA GLU A 161 -12.84 13.81 -5.92
C GLU A 161 -12.93 12.52 -5.11
N ARG A 162 -14.12 12.22 -4.60
CA ARG A 162 -14.36 10.96 -3.88
C ARG A 162 -14.28 9.72 -4.77
N ARG A 163 -14.57 9.86 -6.06
CA ARG A 163 -14.44 8.81 -7.07
C ARG A 163 -13.38 9.25 -8.06
N THR A 164 -12.29 8.55 -8.12
CA THR A 164 -11.18 8.91 -8.97
C THR A 164 -10.50 7.67 -9.56
N LEU A 165 -9.92 7.83 -10.73
CA LEU A 165 -9.01 6.83 -11.29
C LEU A 165 -7.59 7.00 -10.77
N ARG A 166 -7.27 8.17 -10.22
CA ARG A 166 -5.95 8.42 -9.63
C ARG A 166 -5.75 7.55 -8.41
N MET A 167 -4.82 6.60 -8.51
CA MET A 167 -4.50 5.67 -7.44
C MET A 167 -3.47 6.24 -6.48
N SER A 168 -3.46 5.72 -5.25
CA SER A 168 -2.40 5.95 -4.27
C SER A 168 -2.04 4.62 -3.64
N GLN A 169 -0.76 4.34 -3.52
CA GLN A 169 -0.26 3.11 -2.89
C GLN A 169 0.08 3.29 -1.41
N GLN A 170 0.06 4.53 -0.89
CA GLN A 170 0.56 4.85 0.44
C GLN A 170 -0.27 4.25 1.57
N MET A 171 -1.61 4.35 1.47
CA MET A 171 -2.54 3.72 2.40
C MET A 171 -3.88 3.45 1.71
N PHE A 172 -4.27 2.18 1.66
CA PHE A 172 -5.57 1.79 1.09
C PHE A 172 -6.04 0.43 1.61
N LEU A 173 -7.34 0.19 1.48
CA LEU A 173 -8.03 -1.06 1.74
C LEU A 173 -8.51 -1.67 0.43
N ALA A 174 -8.31 -2.96 0.24
CA ALA A 174 -8.76 -3.73 -0.90
C ALA A 174 -9.46 -5.03 -0.48
N ARG A 175 -10.28 -5.60 -1.37
CA ARG A 175 -10.67 -7.02 -1.28
C ARG A 175 -9.45 -7.86 -1.65
N THR A 176 -9.01 -8.73 -0.76
CA THR A 176 -7.77 -9.51 -0.95
C THR A 176 -7.81 -10.35 -2.22
N GLU A 177 -8.90 -11.05 -2.45
CA GLU A 177 -9.05 -11.93 -3.62
C GLU A 177 -9.10 -11.12 -4.93
N GLU A 178 -9.87 -10.03 -4.96
CA GLU A 178 -9.96 -9.18 -6.15
C GLU A 178 -8.61 -8.55 -6.51
N PHE A 179 -7.86 -8.07 -5.51
CA PHE A 179 -6.55 -7.48 -5.72
C PHE A 179 -5.52 -8.54 -6.19
N ARG A 180 -5.62 -9.78 -5.66
CA ARG A 180 -4.76 -10.90 -6.04
C ARG A 180 -4.93 -11.31 -7.50
N TYR A 181 -6.17 -11.29 -8.01
CA TYR A 181 -6.49 -11.68 -9.38
C TYR A 181 -6.63 -10.51 -10.35
N ALA A 182 -6.37 -9.28 -9.90
CA ALA A 182 -6.31 -8.14 -10.79
C ALA A 182 -5.14 -8.31 -11.77
N ASP A 183 -5.45 -8.20 -13.07
CA ASP A 183 -4.43 -8.31 -14.11
C ASP A 183 -3.64 -7.00 -14.21
N PHE A 184 -2.54 -6.94 -13.49
CA PHE A 184 -1.61 -5.82 -13.51
C PHE A 184 -0.55 -5.95 -14.63
N GLY A 185 -0.57 -7.05 -15.38
CA GLY A 185 0.41 -7.38 -16.42
C GLY A 185 -0.03 -7.12 -17.85
N GLN A 186 -1.20 -6.50 -18.06
CA GLN A 186 -1.81 -6.34 -19.38
C GLN A 186 -0.86 -5.74 -20.43
N PRO A 187 -0.91 -6.27 -21.67
CA PRO A 187 -0.07 -5.84 -22.78
C PRO A 187 -0.59 -4.55 -23.43
N GLY A 188 -0.75 -3.51 -22.86
CA GLY A 188 -0.95 -2.15 -23.39
C GLY A 188 0.23 -1.29 -23.01
N TRP A 189 1.24 -1.92 -22.48
CA TRP A 189 2.40 -1.36 -21.83
C TRP A 189 3.59 -1.16 -22.77
N ASP A 190 3.33 -0.98 -24.04
CA ASP A 190 4.34 -0.69 -25.06
C ASP A 190 4.87 0.76 -25.03
N GLY A 191 4.67 1.46 -23.92
CA GLY A 191 5.14 2.84 -23.76
C GLY A 191 4.25 3.90 -24.41
N ASN A 192 3.21 3.50 -25.16
CA ASN A 192 2.37 4.40 -25.94
C ASN A 192 1.01 4.71 -25.29
N VAL A 193 0.69 4.13 -24.14
CA VAL A 193 -0.55 4.46 -23.43
C VAL A 193 -0.35 5.74 -22.63
N HIS A 194 -0.53 6.85 -23.31
CA HIS A 194 -0.70 8.15 -22.66
C HIS A 194 -1.99 8.12 -21.84
N VAL A 195 -1.87 7.94 -20.53
CA VAL A 195 -3.00 8.22 -19.64
C VAL A 195 -2.95 9.71 -19.31
N PRO A 196 -4.00 10.45 -19.66
CA PRO A 196 -4.06 11.86 -19.34
C PRO A 196 -3.96 12.03 -17.81
N GLY A 197 -2.94 12.73 -17.34
CA GLY A 197 -2.75 13.11 -15.93
C GLY A 197 -1.66 12.39 -15.15
N GLY A 198 -0.95 11.42 -15.74
CA GLY A 198 0.26 10.88 -15.12
C GLY A 198 1.37 11.92 -15.10
N PRO A 199 1.99 12.20 -13.93
CA PRO A 199 2.96 13.30 -13.82
C PRO A 199 4.29 13.02 -14.54
N PHE A 200 4.56 11.78 -14.95
CA PHE A 200 5.81 11.38 -15.61
C PHE A 200 5.67 10.01 -16.31
N PRO A 201 6.46 9.73 -17.35
CA PRO A 201 6.39 8.48 -18.11
C PRO A 201 6.52 7.22 -17.27
N GLU A 202 7.33 7.27 -16.21
CA GLU A 202 7.61 6.16 -15.31
C GLU A 202 6.44 5.79 -14.37
N TYR A 203 5.41 6.62 -14.30
CA TYR A 203 4.23 6.38 -13.45
C TYR A 203 3.62 4.99 -13.66
N TRP A 204 3.67 4.48 -14.88
CA TRP A 204 3.15 3.15 -15.22
C TRP A 204 3.95 1.98 -14.67
N ALA A 205 5.19 2.20 -14.31
CA ALA A 205 5.98 1.19 -13.65
C ALA A 205 5.56 1.04 -12.19
N LEU A 206 4.94 2.06 -11.60
CA LEU A 206 4.42 2.02 -10.23
C LEU A 206 3.14 1.19 -10.13
N LEU A 207 2.88 0.71 -8.92
CA LEU A 207 1.63 0.01 -8.63
C LEU A 207 0.40 0.90 -8.89
N GLU A 208 0.49 2.19 -8.57
CA GLU A 208 -0.58 3.14 -8.82
C GLU A 208 -0.99 3.19 -10.30
N GLY A 209 -0.01 3.31 -11.19
CA GLY A 209 -0.30 3.34 -12.62
C GLY A 209 -0.92 2.04 -13.11
N ARG A 210 -0.47 0.90 -12.60
CA ARG A 210 -1.04 -0.41 -12.93
C ARG A 210 -2.47 -0.58 -12.42
N MET A 211 -2.75 -0.15 -11.20
CA MET A 211 -4.11 -0.12 -10.65
C MET A 211 -5.01 0.81 -11.47
N GLU A 212 -4.52 1.99 -11.87
CA GLU A 212 -5.28 2.93 -12.68
C GLU A 212 -5.64 2.33 -14.04
N LEU A 213 -4.68 1.70 -14.72
CA LEU A 213 -4.93 1.03 -16.01
C LEU A 213 -5.94 -0.10 -15.85
N TYR A 214 -5.74 -0.97 -14.86
CA TYR A 214 -6.69 -2.04 -14.56
C TYR A 214 -8.10 -1.48 -14.33
N CYS A 215 -8.26 -0.48 -13.50
CA CYS A 215 -9.55 0.13 -13.20
C CYS A 215 -10.23 0.72 -14.45
N LYS A 216 -9.48 1.34 -15.35
CA LYS A 216 -10.02 1.81 -16.63
C LYS A 216 -10.54 0.68 -17.52
N MET A 217 -9.84 -0.45 -17.53
CA MET A 217 -10.22 -1.59 -18.37
C MET A 217 -11.47 -2.30 -17.88
N VAL A 218 -11.70 -2.31 -16.55
CA VAL A 218 -12.82 -3.04 -15.93
C VAL A 218 -13.91 -2.12 -15.37
N ASP A 219 -13.85 -0.82 -15.70
CA ASP A 219 -14.79 0.22 -15.26
C ASP A 219 -14.93 0.30 -13.74
N LYS A 220 -13.79 0.34 -13.04
CA LYS A 220 -13.69 0.49 -11.59
C LYS A 220 -12.99 1.79 -11.21
N TYR A 221 -13.05 2.13 -9.92
CA TYR A 221 -12.44 3.35 -9.41
C TYR A 221 -11.93 3.18 -7.97
N ARG A 222 -11.06 4.10 -7.55
CA ARG A 222 -10.72 4.34 -6.16
C ARG A 222 -11.77 5.22 -5.51
N TYR A 223 -12.18 4.88 -4.30
CA TYR A 223 -13.02 5.74 -3.46
C TYR A 223 -12.16 6.38 -2.37
N VAL A 224 -12.14 7.71 -2.32
CA VAL A 224 -11.43 8.49 -1.30
C VAL A 224 -12.43 8.91 -0.23
N LEU A 225 -12.13 8.63 1.03
CA LEU A 225 -12.95 9.04 2.17
C LEU A 225 -12.93 10.56 2.36
N GLY A 226 -13.85 11.07 3.15
CA GLY A 226 -13.94 12.49 3.44
C GLY A 226 -12.74 13.06 4.21
N PRO A 227 -12.65 14.39 4.32
CA PRO A 227 -11.51 15.05 4.98
C PRO A 227 -11.41 14.74 6.48
N GLU A 228 -12.45 14.17 7.07
CA GLU A 228 -12.47 13.66 8.44
C GLU A 228 -11.64 12.38 8.66
N TYR A 229 -11.20 11.73 7.56
CA TYR A 229 -10.34 10.55 7.57
C TYR A 229 -9.00 10.89 6.97
N ARG A 230 -8.08 11.46 7.74
CA ARG A 230 -6.76 11.86 7.27
C ARG A 230 -5.67 10.95 7.83
N TYR A 231 -4.69 10.64 6.99
CA TYR A 231 -3.48 9.97 7.40
C TYR A 231 -2.26 10.87 7.21
N TRP A 232 -1.22 10.55 7.93
CA TRP A 232 0.10 11.15 7.77
C TRP A 232 0.97 10.25 6.89
N HIS A 233 1.75 10.88 6.03
CA HIS A 233 2.81 10.25 5.27
C HIS A 233 4.05 11.12 5.32
N PHE A 234 5.17 10.54 5.76
CA PHE A 234 6.43 11.28 5.85
C PHE A 234 7.08 11.37 4.46
N ASN A 235 6.77 12.41 3.72
CA ASN A 235 7.42 12.67 2.45
C ASN A 235 8.68 13.52 2.66
N LYS A 236 9.87 12.97 2.34
CA LYS A 236 11.15 13.70 2.40
C LYS A 236 11.20 14.94 1.49
N THR A 237 10.31 15.05 0.51
CA THR A 237 10.26 16.19 -0.40
C THR A 237 9.52 17.39 0.18
N THR A 238 8.75 17.24 1.25
CA THR A 238 8.17 18.34 2.01
C THR A 238 9.10 18.79 3.13
N GLN A 239 10.38 18.99 2.82
CA GLN A 239 11.38 19.53 3.76
C GLN A 239 11.14 21.00 4.15
N ASP A 240 10.04 21.59 3.76
CA ASP A 240 9.56 22.85 4.29
C ASP A 240 8.99 22.64 5.70
N GLY A 241 9.86 22.46 6.59
CA GLY A 241 10.03 22.70 8.01
C GLY A 241 8.86 22.90 8.97
N HIS A 242 7.62 22.49 8.71
CA HIS A 242 6.47 22.90 9.50
C HIS A 242 5.60 21.77 10.09
N TRP A 243 6.11 20.54 10.17
CA TRP A 243 5.33 19.47 10.80
C TRP A 243 6.13 18.77 11.90
N GLU A 244 6.42 19.48 12.96
CA GLU A 244 6.63 18.83 14.26
C GLU A 244 5.28 18.29 14.71
N LEU A 245 5.05 17.01 14.49
CA LEU A 245 3.95 16.29 15.10
C LEU A 245 4.08 16.43 16.61
N ASP A 246 3.14 17.10 17.21
CA ASP A 246 2.97 17.09 18.65
C ASP A 246 2.61 15.66 19.09
N ARG A 247 3.64 14.85 19.34
CA ARG A 247 3.51 13.46 19.79
C ARG A 247 2.83 13.32 21.15
N SER A 248 2.55 14.44 21.84
CA SER A 248 1.83 14.43 23.14
C SER A 248 0.33 14.15 22.99
N LYS A 249 -0.19 14.12 21.75
CA LYS A 249 -1.62 13.90 21.45
C LYS A 249 -1.96 12.46 21.06
N TYR A 250 -0.95 11.55 20.99
CA TYR A 250 -1.18 10.17 20.55
C TYR A 250 -0.61 9.15 21.51
#